data_fe22f56e6052205abd6763418643c4ba
#
_entry.id   fe22f56e6052205abd6763418643c4ba
#
_cell.length_a   1.000
_cell.length_b   1.000
_cell.length_c   1.000
_cell.angle_alpha   90.00
_cell.angle_beta   90.00
_cell.angle_gamma   90.00
#
_symmetry.space_group_name_H-M   'P 1'
#
loop_
_entity.id
_entity.type
_entity.pdbx_description
1 polymer ?
#
loop_
_entity_poly.entity_id
_entity_poly.type
_entity_poly.pdbx_seq_one_letter_code
_entity_poly.pdbx_strand_id
1 'polypeptide(L)'
;MTGAMVEIAAVPTNSVESSTARTTLLPFGHDAMGWTRSGGGSLGFGVGAAIGAKIAVGRERPVVLHLGDGALTYSAAGFWTMARYNTAILTVISNNETYQVVRTNWAREVPDSKMVHTGKYPGLYLDAPATDYAALARSQGVEGETVKTLKELEPALRRGLERTTRENKPYVIDVKVAREGVGADSTWYQDWKL
;
A
#
# COMPACT_ATOMS: atom_id res chain seq x y z
N MET A 1 16.62 21.18 -7.74
CA MET A 1 16.98 20.25 -6.67
C MET A 1 16.04 19.05 -6.79
N THR A 2 16.48 18.02 -7.47
CA THR A 2 15.75 16.76 -7.62
C THR A 2 15.98 15.93 -6.35
N GLY A 3 15.06 16.07 -5.40
CA GLY A 3 15.07 15.23 -4.20
C GLY A 3 14.76 13.79 -4.57
N ALA A 4 15.70 12.89 -4.39
CA ALA A 4 15.44 11.46 -4.53
C ALA A 4 14.38 11.04 -3.50
N MET A 5 13.24 10.57 -3.96
CA MET A 5 12.23 9.94 -3.11
C MET A 5 12.71 8.56 -2.72
N VAL A 6 12.75 8.28 -1.43
CA VAL A 6 12.86 6.90 -0.94
C VAL A 6 11.44 6.34 -0.91
N GLU A 7 11.14 5.50 -1.87
CA GLU A 7 9.87 4.79 -1.91
C GLU A 7 10.04 3.45 -1.19
N ILE A 8 9.33 3.28 -0.10
CA ILE A 8 9.23 2.00 0.58
C ILE A 8 7.85 1.46 0.30
N ALA A 9 7.77 0.62 -0.69
CA ALA A 9 6.61 -0.21 -0.87
C ALA A 9 6.79 -1.47 -0.04
N ALA A 10 6.16 -1.49 1.10
CA ALA A 10 5.94 -2.74 1.78
C ALA A 10 4.76 -3.40 1.11
N VAL A 11 5.04 -4.05 0.04
CA VAL A 11 4.06 -4.85 -0.64
C VAL A 11 4.28 -6.28 -0.17
N PRO A 12 3.31 -6.90 0.52
CA PRO A 12 3.34 -8.34 0.68
C PRO A 12 3.43 -8.94 -0.71
N THR A 13 4.16 -10.03 -0.87
CA THR A 13 4.28 -10.74 -2.15
C THR A 13 2.93 -10.99 -2.81
N ASN A 14 1.88 -10.84 -2.07
CA ASN A 14 0.50 -11.12 -2.43
C ASN A 14 -0.35 -9.90 -2.82
N SER A 15 0.05 -8.68 -2.56
CA SER A 15 -0.63 -7.46 -3.03
C SER A 15 0.19 -6.71 -4.09
N VAL A 16 1.30 -7.29 -4.47
CA VAL A 16 2.35 -6.72 -5.31
C VAL A 16 1.93 -6.57 -6.76
N GLU A 17 0.94 -7.31 -7.16
CA GLU A 17 0.69 -7.51 -8.56
C GLU A 17 0.31 -6.25 -9.30
N SER A 18 -0.53 -5.42 -8.71
CA SER A 18 -0.86 -4.13 -9.32
C SER A 18 0.26 -3.10 -9.16
N SER A 19 1.08 -3.22 -8.14
CA SER A 19 2.16 -2.27 -7.86
C SER A 19 3.49 -2.67 -8.48
N THR A 20 3.84 -3.97 -8.55
CA THR A 20 5.11 -4.41 -9.12
C THR A 20 5.19 -4.18 -10.62
N ALA A 21 4.12 -4.43 -11.35
CA ALA A 21 4.08 -4.14 -12.78
C ALA A 21 4.18 -2.63 -13.08
N ARG A 22 3.67 -1.78 -12.19
CA ARG A 22 3.76 -0.33 -12.33
C ARG A 22 5.08 0.24 -11.85
N THR A 23 5.70 -0.35 -10.86
CA THR A 23 7.00 0.11 -10.35
C THR A 23 8.15 -0.26 -11.26
N THR A 24 8.04 -1.36 -12.02
CA THR A 24 9.01 -1.68 -13.08
C THR A 24 8.95 -0.70 -14.26
N LEU A 25 7.85 0.05 -14.40
CA LEU A 25 7.69 1.07 -15.44
C LEU A 25 8.09 2.48 -14.99
N LEU A 26 8.35 2.69 -13.69
CA LEU A 26 8.88 3.97 -13.23
C LEU A 26 10.39 3.98 -13.46
N PRO A 27 10.94 4.95 -14.21
CA PRO A 27 12.37 5.09 -14.40
C PRO A 27 12.98 5.59 -13.08
N PHE A 28 13.25 4.68 -12.16
CA PHE A 28 14.11 4.99 -11.03
C PHE A 28 15.52 5.10 -11.58
N GLY A 29 16.09 6.30 -11.54
CA GLY A 29 17.49 6.50 -11.85
C GLY A 29 18.37 5.60 -10.97
N HIS A 30 19.54 5.22 -11.45
CA HIS A 30 20.50 4.36 -10.72
C HIS A 30 20.86 4.89 -9.32
N ASP A 31 20.58 6.14 -9.02
CA ASP A 31 20.79 6.79 -7.72
C ASP A 31 19.60 6.64 -6.75
N ALA A 32 18.51 6.01 -7.18
CA ALA A 32 17.37 5.72 -6.32
C ALA A 32 17.64 4.45 -5.48
N MET A 33 18.65 4.49 -4.64
CA MET A 33 18.84 3.54 -3.55
C MET A 33 17.71 3.72 -2.54
N GLY A 34 16.56 3.14 -2.79
CA GLY A 34 15.48 3.42 -1.88
C GLY A 34 14.22 2.58 -2.02
N TRP A 35 14.25 1.56 -2.83
CA TRP A 35 13.14 0.63 -2.93
C TRP A 35 13.35 -0.56 -1.98
N THR A 36 12.39 -0.78 -1.08
CA THR A 36 12.40 -1.94 -0.17
C THR A 36 11.05 -2.64 -0.21
N ARG A 37 11.07 -3.96 -0.31
CA ARG A 37 9.88 -4.80 -0.20
C ARG A 37 10.12 -5.94 0.78
N SER A 38 9.05 -6.52 1.32
CA SER A 38 9.17 -7.75 2.11
C SER A 38 9.63 -8.91 1.24
N GLY A 39 10.81 -9.45 1.51
CA GLY A 39 11.33 -10.63 0.83
C GLY A 39 10.60 -11.93 1.16
N GLY A 40 9.92 -11.98 2.30
CA GLY A 40 9.20 -13.16 2.80
C GLY A 40 7.67 -13.11 2.64
N GLY A 41 7.12 -12.08 2.00
CA GLY A 41 5.67 -11.93 1.82
C GLY A 41 4.87 -11.68 3.10
N SER A 42 5.54 -11.29 4.18
CA SER A 42 4.89 -11.07 5.47
C SER A 42 4.02 -9.82 5.45
N LEU A 43 2.71 -9.99 5.66
CA LEU A 43 1.78 -8.87 5.84
C LEU A 43 2.13 -8.07 7.11
N GLY A 44 1.96 -6.76 7.06
CA GLY A 44 2.26 -5.86 8.19
C GLY A 44 3.72 -5.39 8.29
N PHE A 45 4.64 -5.94 7.50
CA PHE A 45 6.05 -5.51 7.47
C PHE A 45 6.22 -4.01 7.18
N GLY A 46 5.40 -3.47 6.30
CA GLY A 46 5.63 -2.19 5.67
C GLY A 46 5.61 -0.99 6.55
N VAL A 47 4.67 -0.93 7.46
CA VAL A 47 4.56 0.22 8.35
C VAL A 47 5.80 0.34 9.22
N GLY A 48 6.25 -0.77 9.83
CA GLY A 48 7.47 -0.80 10.62
C GLY A 48 8.71 -0.46 9.80
N ALA A 49 8.83 -1.02 8.58
CA ALA A 49 9.93 -0.73 7.68
C ALA A 49 9.99 0.75 7.26
N ALA A 50 8.84 1.36 6.94
CA ALA A 50 8.75 2.77 6.59
C ALA A 50 9.16 3.68 7.75
N ILE A 51 8.71 3.35 8.97
CA ILE A 51 9.12 4.07 10.18
C ILE A 51 10.64 3.98 10.36
N GLY A 52 11.21 2.77 10.30
CA GLY A 52 12.66 2.56 10.41
C GLY A 52 13.44 3.32 9.35
N ALA A 53 12.98 3.27 8.08
CA ALA A 53 13.61 4.00 7.00
C ALA A 53 13.53 5.52 7.21
N LYS A 54 12.37 6.05 7.64
CA LYS A 54 12.24 7.48 7.91
C LYS A 54 13.17 7.95 9.03
N ILE A 55 13.35 7.14 10.05
CA ILE A 55 14.32 7.41 11.11
C ILE A 55 15.75 7.44 10.55
N ALA A 56 16.09 6.49 9.69
CA ALA A 56 17.43 6.39 9.11
C ALA A 56 17.77 7.53 8.14
N VAL A 57 16.82 7.97 7.30
CA VAL A 57 17.05 9.05 6.32
C VAL A 57 16.77 10.45 6.87
N GLY A 58 16.20 10.55 8.06
CA GLY A 58 15.89 11.82 8.71
C GLY A 58 14.92 12.68 7.90
N ARG A 59 15.13 14.00 7.93
CA ARG A 59 14.28 14.98 7.22
C ARG A 59 14.69 15.19 5.76
N GLU A 60 15.89 14.78 5.39
CA GLU A 60 16.48 15.08 4.09
C GLU A 60 15.79 14.40 2.93
N ARG A 61 15.18 13.23 3.18
CA ARG A 61 14.51 12.43 2.14
C ARG A 61 13.05 12.15 2.50
N PRO A 62 12.12 12.36 1.57
CA PRO A 62 10.75 11.90 1.74
C PRO A 62 10.70 10.37 1.74
N VAL A 63 9.79 9.81 2.55
CA VAL A 63 9.48 8.38 2.57
C VAL A 63 8.03 8.21 2.16
N VAL A 64 7.79 7.38 1.15
CA VAL A 64 6.46 7.00 0.69
C VAL A 64 6.26 5.51 0.96
N LEU A 65 5.24 5.20 1.74
CA LEU A 65 4.78 3.84 1.97
C LEU A 65 3.57 3.56 1.09
N HIS A 66 3.68 2.58 0.18
CA HIS A 66 2.53 2.07 -0.57
C HIS A 66 2.21 0.64 -0.14
N LEU A 67 0.97 0.36 0.22
CA LEU A 67 0.52 -0.97 0.64
C LEU A 67 -0.95 -1.19 0.35
N GLY A 68 -1.36 -2.47 0.33
CA GLY A 68 -2.77 -2.84 0.27
C GLY A 68 -3.47 -2.71 1.64
N ASP A 69 -4.79 -2.55 1.60
CA ASP A 69 -5.66 -2.50 2.77
C ASP A 69 -5.52 -3.72 3.68
N GLY A 70 -5.50 -4.92 3.11
CA GLY A 70 -5.30 -6.15 3.86
C GLY A 70 -3.94 -6.22 4.56
N ALA A 71 -2.88 -5.67 3.97
CA ALA A 71 -1.57 -5.60 4.59
C ALA A 71 -1.54 -4.61 5.76
N LEU A 72 -2.21 -3.47 5.60
CA LEU A 72 -2.28 -2.45 6.64
C LEU A 72 -3.01 -2.94 7.89
N THR A 73 -4.03 -3.77 7.74
CA THR A 73 -4.79 -4.34 8.86
C THR A 73 -3.90 -5.00 9.92
N TYR A 74 -2.77 -5.58 9.51
CA TYR A 74 -1.81 -6.22 10.43
C TYR A 74 -0.93 -5.25 11.23
N SER A 75 -0.85 -3.98 10.82
CA SER A 75 0.09 -3.03 11.44
C SER A 75 -0.45 -1.59 11.53
N ALA A 76 -1.75 -1.42 11.46
CA ALA A 76 -2.40 -0.11 11.50
C ALA A 76 -2.09 0.69 12.78
N ALA A 77 -1.77 0.02 13.90
CA ALA A 77 -1.31 0.67 15.13
C ALA A 77 -0.01 1.49 14.94
N GLY A 78 0.72 1.26 13.85
CA GLY A 78 1.90 2.05 13.50
C GLY A 78 1.59 3.52 13.18
N PHE A 79 0.36 3.87 12.85
CA PHE A 79 -0.04 5.28 12.71
C PHE A 79 0.12 6.06 14.00
N TRP A 80 -0.20 5.44 15.15
CA TRP A 80 0.06 6.05 16.45
C TRP A 80 1.56 6.32 16.65
N THR A 81 2.43 5.38 16.25
CA THR A 81 3.88 5.56 16.31
C THR A 81 4.34 6.69 15.41
N MET A 82 3.79 6.79 14.19
CA MET A 82 4.09 7.88 13.26
C MET A 82 3.70 9.24 13.85
N ALA A 83 2.52 9.35 14.45
CA ALA A 83 2.08 10.57 15.12
C ALA A 83 2.94 10.90 16.34
N ARG A 84 3.18 9.91 17.21
CA ARG A 84 3.92 10.08 18.46
C ARG A 84 5.33 10.59 18.24
N TYR A 85 6.03 10.08 17.22
CA TYR A 85 7.42 10.42 16.94
C TYR A 85 7.58 11.36 15.73
N ASN A 86 6.48 11.86 15.21
CA ASN A 86 6.44 12.75 14.06
C ASN A 86 7.27 12.21 12.87
N THR A 87 7.13 10.90 12.59
CA THR A 87 7.78 10.27 11.44
C THR A 87 7.00 10.60 10.18
N ALA A 88 7.46 11.60 9.44
CA ALA A 88 6.80 12.17 8.27
C ALA A 88 6.84 11.23 7.07
N ILE A 89 5.88 10.32 6.99
CA ILE A 89 5.72 9.31 5.96
C ILE A 89 4.41 9.59 5.22
N LEU A 90 4.45 9.63 3.88
CA LEU A 90 3.26 9.57 3.05
C LEU A 90 2.84 8.12 2.89
N THR A 91 1.71 7.73 3.48
CA THR A 91 1.15 6.39 3.32
C THR A 91 0.03 6.41 2.30
N VAL A 92 0.18 5.63 1.23
CA VAL A 92 -0.83 5.45 0.17
C VAL A 92 -1.36 4.02 0.26
N ILE A 93 -2.65 3.87 0.48
CA ILE A 93 -3.31 2.58 0.66
C ILE A 93 -4.10 2.25 -0.61
N SER A 94 -3.77 1.15 -1.29
CA SER A 94 -4.62 0.58 -2.34
C SER A 94 -5.71 -0.25 -1.67
N ASN A 95 -6.91 0.33 -1.55
CA ASN A 95 -8.03 -0.25 -0.83
C ASN A 95 -9.06 -0.84 -1.81
N ASN A 96 -9.02 -2.14 -2.01
CA ASN A 96 -9.99 -2.90 -2.80
C ASN A 96 -10.97 -3.72 -1.96
N GLU A 97 -10.92 -3.59 -0.64
CA GLU A 97 -11.80 -4.25 0.34
C GLU A 97 -11.78 -5.78 0.23
N THR A 98 -10.63 -6.36 -0.17
CA THR A 98 -10.49 -7.81 -0.28
C THR A 98 -9.03 -8.27 -0.28
N TYR A 99 -8.79 -9.49 0.17
CA TYR A 99 -7.52 -10.18 -0.04
C TYR A 99 -7.46 -10.77 -1.46
N GLN A 100 -7.47 -9.89 -2.48
CA GLN A 100 -7.58 -10.30 -3.89
C GLN A 100 -6.53 -11.32 -4.31
N VAL A 101 -5.29 -11.14 -3.89
CA VAL A 101 -4.22 -12.07 -4.28
C VAL A 101 -4.40 -13.45 -3.68
N VAL A 102 -4.93 -13.52 -2.45
CA VAL A 102 -5.27 -14.82 -1.86
C VAL A 102 -6.37 -15.50 -2.69
N ARG A 103 -7.38 -14.73 -3.15
CA ARG A 103 -8.43 -15.24 -4.04
C ARG A 103 -7.84 -15.76 -5.35
N THR A 104 -6.98 -14.97 -6.00
CA THR A 104 -6.35 -15.35 -7.28
C THR A 104 -5.47 -16.60 -7.10
N ASN A 105 -4.66 -16.65 -6.05
CA ASN A 105 -3.84 -17.82 -5.76
C ASN A 105 -4.70 -19.05 -5.46
N TRP A 106 -5.76 -18.89 -4.66
CA TRP A 106 -6.68 -19.99 -4.37
C TRP A 106 -7.31 -20.55 -5.65
N ALA A 107 -7.78 -19.67 -6.53
CA ALA A 107 -8.38 -20.08 -7.79
C ALA A 107 -7.40 -20.84 -8.70
N ARG A 108 -6.11 -20.49 -8.63
CA ARG A 108 -5.06 -21.17 -9.40
C ARG A 108 -4.68 -22.52 -8.81
N GLU A 109 -4.48 -22.59 -7.49
CA GLU A 109 -3.97 -23.78 -6.81
C GLU A 109 -5.07 -24.84 -6.56
N VAL A 110 -6.32 -24.39 -6.39
CA VAL A 110 -7.46 -25.26 -6.08
C VAL A 110 -8.65 -24.92 -6.98
N PRO A 111 -8.50 -25.07 -8.33
CA PRO A 111 -9.50 -24.61 -9.31
C PRO A 111 -10.87 -25.30 -9.15
N ASP A 112 -10.89 -26.53 -8.68
CA ASP A 112 -12.12 -27.31 -8.47
C ASP A 112 -12.79 -27.07 -7.12
N SER A 113 -12.35 -26.08 -6.37
CA SER A 113 -12.93 -25.78 -5.06
C SER A 113 -14.33 -25.15 -5.18
N LYS A 114 -15.15 -25.39 -4.16
CA LYS A 114 -16.47 -24.77 -4.06
C LYS A 114 -16.39 -23.24 -4.07
N MET A 115 -15.32 -22.65 -3.53
CA MET A 115 -15.09 -21.20 -3.56
C MET A 115 -14.99 -20.68 -4.99
N VAL A 116 -14.21 -21.38 -5.83
CA VAL A 116 -14.02 -21.01 -7.25
C VAL A 116 -15.34 -21.18 -8.02
N HIS A 117 -16.00 -22.34 -7.89
CA HIS A 117 -17.25 -22.61 -8.60
C HIS A 117 -18.40 -21.67 -8.23
N THR A 118 -18.43 -21.20 -6.99
CA THR A 118 -19.48 -20.28 -6.54
C THR A 118 -19.10 -18.81 -6.64
N GLY A 119 -17.82 -18.48 -6.89
CA GLY A 119 -17.29 -17.13 -6.83
C GLY A 119 -17.33 -16.51 -5.42
N LYS A 120 -17.58 -17.32 -4.38
CA LYS A 120 -17.68 -16.85 -3.00
C LYS A 120 -16.46 -17.32 -2.20
N TYR A 121 -15.74 -16.36 -1.65
CA TYR A 121 -14.51 -16.58 -0.89
C TYR A 121 -14.65 -16.12 0.58
N PRO A 122 -15.34 -16.90 1.45
CA PRO A 122 -15.54 -16.52 2.84
C PRO A 122 -14.21 -16.26 3.54
N GLY A 123 -14.16 -15.18 4.34
CA GLY A 123 -12.95 -14.76 5.07
C GLY A 123 -11.96 -13.92 4.24
N LEU A 124 -12.20 -13.73 2.93
CA LEU A 124 -11.31 -12.95 2.08
C LEU A 124 -11.87 -11.56 1.72
N TYR A 125 -13.06 -11.21 2.21
CA TYR A 125 -13.67 -9.91 2.01
C TYR A 125 -13.41 -9.01 3.21
N LEU A 126 -13.14 -7.73 2.94
CA LEU A 126 -12.87 -6.68 3.94
C LEU A 126 -13.91 -5.54 3.86
N ASP A 127 -15.11 -5.85 3.37
CA ASP A 127 -16.16 -4.88 3.03
C ASP A 127 -17.35 -4.84 3.99
N ALA A 128 -17.48 -5.81 4.90
CA ALA A 128 -18.64 -5.89 5.78
C ALA A 128 -18.26 -6.15 7.26
N PRO A 129 -17.91 -5.11 8.04
CA PRO A 129 -17.84 -3.69 7.67
C PRO A 129 -16.56 -3.32 6.92
N ALA A 130 -16.66 -2.41 5.95
CA ALA A 130 -15.48 -1.82 5.32
C ALA A 130 -14.77 -0.87 6.29
N THR A 131 -13.43 -0.94 6.31
CA THR A 131 -12.63 -0.03 7.13
C THR A 131 -12.44 1.31 6.43
N ASP A 132 -12.74 2.41 7.14
CA ASP A 132 -12.30 3.77 6.76
C ASP A 132 -10.89 3.99 7.30
N TYR A 133 -9.88 3.78 6.47
CA TYR A 133 -8.48 3.91 6.88
C TYR A 133 -8.06 5.36 7.12
N ALA A 134 -8.70 6.33 6.47
CA ALA A 134 -8.47 7.73 6.75
C ALA A 134 -8.99 8.11 8.15
N ALA A 135 -10.18 7.62 8.53
CA ALA A 135 -10.69 7.81 9.88
C ALA A 135 -9.84 7.07 10.93
N LEU A 136 -9.40 5.85 10.62
CA LEU A 136 -8.51 5.08 11.49
C LEU A 136 -7.18 5.82 11.73
N ALA A 137 -6.58 6.38 10.69
CA ALA A 137 -5.37 7.20 10.81
C ALA A 137 -5.60 8.44 11.69
N ARG A 138 -6.71 9.15 11.46
CA ARG A 138 -7.08 10.33 12.27
C ARG A 138 -7.29 9.97 13.74
N SER A 139 -7.90 8.84 14.04
CA SER A 139 -8.09 8.37 15.43
C SER A 139 -6.77 8.12 16.17
N GLN A 140 -5.68 7.91 15.42
CA GLN A 140 -4.33 7.70 15.95
C GLN A 140 -3.43 8.93 15.81
N GLY A 141 -3.99 10.09 15.42
CA GLY A 141 -3.27 11.35 15.34
C GLY A 141 -2.57 11.63 14.01
N VAL A 142 -2.84 10.84 12.95
CA VAL A 142 -2.32 11.07 11.60
C VAL A 142 -3.43 11.63 10.72
N GLU A 143 -3.19 12.78 10.08
CA GLU A 143 -4.13 13.31 9.09
C GLU A 143 -4.25 12.37 7.88
N GLY A 144 -5.44 12.30 7.30
CA GLY A 144 -5.68 11.47 6.14
C GLY A 144 -7.00 11.76 5.44
N GLU A 145 -7.04 11.36 4.18
CA GLU A 145 -8.20 11.51 3.30
C GLU A 145 -8.48 10.24 2.50
N THR A 146 -9.72 10.11 2.02
CA THR A 146 -10.13 9.02 1.13
C THR A 146 -10.30 9.56 -0.28
N VAL A 147 -9.70 8.86 -1.24
CA VAL A 147 -9.76 9.16 -2.68
C VAL A 147 -10.57 8.09 -3.39
N LYS A 148 -11.58 8.49 -4.16
CA LYS A 148 -12.50 7.58 -4.87
C LYS A 148 -12.38 7.66 -6.38
N THR A 149 -11.75 8.70 -6.90
CA THR A 149 -11.62 8.93 -8.34
C THR A 149 -10.19 9.28 -8.72
N LEU A 150 -9.83 8.97 -9.98
CA LEU A 150 -8.49 9.30 -10.50
C LEU A 150 -8.22 10.83 -10.49
N LYS A 151 -9.27 11.65 -10.64
CA LYS A 151 -9.14 13.11 -10.61
C LYS A 151 -8.74 13.64 -9.23
N GLU A 152 -9.12 12.94 -8.16
CA GLU A 152 -8.78 13.32 -6.78
C GLU A 152 -7.37 12.86 -6.40
N LEU A 153 -6.81 11.85 -7.07
CA LEU A 153 -5.57 11.20 -6.66
C LEU A 153 -4.36 12.14 -6.73
N GLU A 154 -4.15 12.82 -7.85
CA GLU A 154 -3.02 13.74 -7.99
C GLU A 154 -3.04 14.87 -6.98
N PRO A 155 -4.15 15.61 -6.78
CA PRO A 155 -4.23 16.62 -5.72
C PRO A 155 -3.97 16.06 -4.31
N ALA A 156 -4.47 14.87 -4.00
CA ALA A 156 -4.23 14.23 -2.71
C ALA A 156 -2.75 13.89 -2.49
N LEU A 157 -2.08 13.33 -3.52
CA LEU A 157 -0.65 13.04 -3.47
C LEU A 157 0.18 14.32 -3.26
N ARG A 158 -0.17 15.41 -3.93
CA ARG A 158 0.49 16.71 -3.74
C ARG A 158 0.33 17.23 -2.31
N ARG A 159 -0.87 17.18 -1.74
CA ARG A 159 -1.11 17.54 -0.33
C ARG A 159 -0.29 16.67 0.61
N GLY A 160 -0.33 15.35 0.42
CA GLY A 160 0.43 14.41 1.24
C GLY A 160 1.94 14.64 1.18
N LEU A 161 2.49 14.92 -0.01
CA LEU A 161 3.90 15.29 -0.16
C LEU A 161 4.21 16.62 0.55
N GLU A 162 3.34 17.62 0.44
CA GLU A 162 3.55 18.89 1.13
C GLU A 162 3.54 18.72 2.65
N ARG A 163 2.58 17.97 3.20
CA ARG A 163 2.53 17.65 4.63
C ARG A 163 3.80 16.95 5.12
N THR A 164 4.29 15.98 4.36
CA THR A 164 5.44 15.17 4.79
C THR A 164 6.79 15.87 4.58
N THR A 165 6.94 16.68 3.51
CA THR A 165 8.22 17.31 3.19
C THR A 165 8.40 18.70 3.81
N ARG A 166 7.34 19.52 3.84
CA ARG A 166 7.40 20.89 4.35
C ARG A 166 7.04 20.97 5.83
N GLU A 167 5.94 20.32 6.22
CA GLU A 167 5.45 20.40 7.59
C GLU A 167 6.04 19.30 8.50
N ASN A 168 6.72 18.33 7.92
CA ASN A 168 7.30 17.17 8.61
C ASN A 168 6.26 16.40 9.44
N LYS A 169 5.09 16.17 8.86
CA LYS A 169 3.98 15.42 9.47
C LYS A 169 3.63 14.19 8.64
N PRO A 170 3.27 13.05 9.25
CA PRO A 170 2.76 11.89 8.52
C PRO A 170 1.40 12.21 7.89
N TYR A 171 1.12 11.55 6.75
CA TYR A 171 -0.13 11.71 6.04
C TYR A 171 -0.60 10.41 5.40
N VAL A 172 -1.90 10.15 5.38
CA VAL A 172 -2.50 8.92 4.84
C VAL A 172 -3.48 9.24 3.71
N ILE A 173 -3.38 8.48 2.62
CA ILE A 173 -4.32 8.52 1.51
C ILE A 173 -4.91 7.13 1.32
N ASP A 174 -6.20 6.97 1.63
CA ASP A 174 -6.97 5.75 1.38
C ASP A 174 -7.57 5.81 -0.03
N VAL A 175 -6.94 5.12 -0.99
CA VAL A 175 -7.34 5.12 -2.39
C VAL A 175 -8.25 3.93 -2.66
N LYS A 176 -9.53 4.21 -2.93
CA LYS A 176 -10.47 3.16 -3.35
C LYS A 176 -10.15 2.71 -4.77
N VAL A 177 -9.83 1.42 -4.91
CA VAL A 177 -9.49 0.81 -6.19
C VAL A 177 -10.48 -0.31 -6.53
N ALA A 178 -10.55 -0.66 -7.81
CA ALA A 178 -11.44 -1.74 -8.25
C ALA A 178 -11.06 -3.07 -7.58
N ARG A 179 -12.08 -3.82 -7.18
CA ARG A 179 -11.92 -5.15 -6.61
C ARG A 179 -11.62 -6.19 -7.69
N GLU A 180 -12.18 -5.98 -8.87
CA GLU A 180 -12.12 -6.90 -10.02
C GLU A 180 -11.89 -6.12 -11.32
N GLY A 181 -11.41 -6.78 -12.35
CA GLY A 181 -11.20 -6.20 -13.68
C GLY A 181 -9.72 -6.04 -14.06
N VAL A 182 -9.49 -5.46 -15.24
CA VAL A 182 -8.15 -5.28 -15.77
C VAL A 182 -7.28 -4.47 -14.81
N GLY A 183 -6.23 -5.12 -14.31
CA GLY A 183 -5.31 -4.56 -13.30
C GLY A 183 -5.67 -4.86 -11.85
N ALA A 184 -6.89 -5.36 -11.56
CA ALA A 184 -7.26 -5.92 -10.26
C ALA A 184 -7.00 -7.43 -10.23
N ASP A 185 -7.23 -8.11 -11.35
CA ASP A 185 -6.86 -9.52 -11.55
C ASP A 185 -5.50 -9.56 -12.22
N SER A 186 -4.48 -9.71 -11.43
CA SER A 186 -3.13 -9.72 -11.95
C SER A 186 -2.87 -10.97 -12.78
N THR A 187 -2.35 -10.76 -13.96
CA THR A 187 -1.93 -11.81 -14.88
C THR A 187 -0.43 -12.07 -14.85
N TRP A 188 0.31 -11.38 -14.01
CA TRP A 188 1.77 -11.45 -14.02
C TRP A 188 2.35 -12.83 -13.70
N TYR A 189 1.57 -13.72 -13.05
CA TYR A 189 1.97 -15.12 -12.89
C TYR A 189 2.00 -15.91 -14.17
N GLN A 190 1.30 -15.45 -15.21
CA GLN A 190 1.27 -16.15 -16.51
C GLN A 190 2.61 -16.03 -17.25
N ASP A 191 3.38 -14.98 -16.95
CA ASP A 191 4.67 -14.72 -17.60
C ASP A 191 5.85 -15.41 -16.89
N TRP A 192 5.61 -15.97 -15.70
CA TRP A 192 6.60 -16.72 -14.92
C TRP A 192 6.48 -18.23 -15.18
N LYS A 193 6.64 -18.65 -16.42
CA LYS A 193 6.94 -20.06 -16.71
C LYS A 193 8.41 -20.27 -16.45
N LEU A 194 8.74 -20.91 -15.32
CA LEU A 194 10.04 -21.50 -15.08
C LEU A 194 10.28 -22.63 -16.07
#